data_caea80f16334248c159f966a9154e527
#
_entry.id   caea80f16334248c159f966a9154e527
#
_cell.length_a   1.000
_cell.length_b   1.000
_cell.length_c   1.000
_cell.angle_alpha   90.00
_cell.angle_beta   90.00
_cell.angle_gamma   90.00
#
_symmetry.space_group_name_H-M   'P 1'
#
loop_
_entity.id
_entity.type
_entity.pdbx_description
1 polymer ?
#
loop_
_entity_poly.entity_id
_entity_poly.type
_entity_poly.pdbx_seq_one_letter_code
_entity_poly.pdbx_strand_id
1 'polypeptide(L)'
;MLARPGYASEQALLDAAERLLVEAGAAGITTRRVAEEAGSNHGLVHYYFGSIEQLLVRVLDRFTERLIERQRQMYGADVPFLERWRTAMCYLDEDRAYQKIWFELQSLSWNRPELREHLAQVHGDWQQVLMEAFAPVRDRLGIEMPLDALVTLVYTFNEGVMLERLCGIETGHHELLEWIERWLQQREEAV
;
A
#
# COMPACT_ATOMS: atom_id res chain seq x y z
N MET A 1 -20.97 29.11 12.64
CA MET A 1 -21.82 27.98 13.06
C MET A 1 -20.92 27.07 13.89
N LEU A 2 -21.02 27.16 15.24
CA LEU A 2 -20.16 26.41 16.16
C LEU A 2 -20.52 24.93 16.09
N ALA A 3 -19.53 24.06 15.82
CA ALA A 3 -19.70 22.62 15.86
C ALA A 3 -20.21 22.22 17.27
N ARG A 4 -21.27 21.45 17.33
CA ARG A 4 -21.80 20.88 18.57
C ARG A 4 -20.71 19.99 19.22
N PRO A 5 -20.34 20.19 20.47
CA PRO A 5 -19.41 19.29 21.16
C PRO A 5 -20.06 17.91 21.29
N GLY A 6 -19.42 16.86 20.75
CA GLY A 6 -19.77 15.48 21.00
C GLY A 6 -20.04 14.57 19.79
N TYR A 7 -19.94 15.06 18.57
CA TYR A 7 -20.07 14.21 17.37
C TYR A 7 -18.83 14.33 16.49
N ALA A 8 -17.97 13.34 16.57
CA ALA A 8 -16.90 13.19 15.57
C ALA A 8 -17.53 12.92 14.20
N SER A 9 -16.98 13.55 13.17
CA SER A 9 -17.32 13.25 11.78
C SER A 9 -16.77 11.88 11.37
N GLU A 10 -17.30 11.31 10.28
CA GLU A 10 -16.72 10.13 9.63
C GLU A 10 -15.20 10.27 9.46
N GLN A 11 -14.75 11.45 9.01
CA GLN A 11 -13.36 11.78 8.83
C GLN A 11 -12.53 11.68 10.12
N ALA A 12 -13.03 12.19 11.22
CA ALA A 12 -12.32 12.11 12.51
C ALA A 12 -12.18 10.67 13.02
N LEU A 13 -13.16 9.82 12.74
CA LEU A 13 -13.09 8.38 13.05
C LEU A 13 -12.07 7.66 12.16
N LEU A 14 -12.00 7.99 10.87
CA LEU A 14 -10.98 7.46 9.96
C LEU A 14 -9.57 7.90 10.39
N ASP A 15 -9.39 9.18 10.73
CA ASP A 15 -8.10 9.71 11.21
C ASP A 15 -7.66 9.04 12.51
N ALA A 16 -8.59 8.80 13.43
CA ALA A 16 -8.33 8.08 14.67
C ALA A 16 -7.94 6.61 14.39
N ALA A 17 -8.64 5.95 13.47
CA ALA A 17 -8.33 4.59 13.07
C ALA A 17 -6.94 4.49 12.42
N GLU A 18 -6.57 5.42 11.55
CA GLU A 18 -5.23 5.48 10.94
C GLU A 18 -4.14 5.60 12.01
N ARG A 19 -4.29 6.52 12.97
CA ARG A 19 -3.30 6.66 14.07
C ARG A 19 -3.15 5.38 14.86
N LEU A 20 -4.27 4.78 15.28
CA LEU A 20 -4.25 3.53 16.05
C LEU A 20 -3.64 2.35 15.26
N LEU A 21 -3.87 2.29 13.94
CA LEU A 21 -3.26 1.28 13.08
C LEU A 21 -1.74 1.40 13.04
N VAL A 22 -1.24 2.64 12.92
CA VAL A 22 0.21 2.90 12.94
C VAL A 22 0.82 2.51 14.28
N GLU A 23 0.14 2.85 15.39
CA GLU A 23 0.66 2.65 16.74
C GLU A 23 0.55 1.20 17.24
N ALA A 24 -0.59 0.55 17.02
CA ALA A 24 -0.94 -0.71 17.66
C ALA A 24 -1.24 -1.87 16.70
N GLY A 25 -1.25 -1.63 15.39
CA GLY A 25 -1.66 -2.61 14.38
C GLY A 25 -3.16 -2.91 14.41
N ALA A 26 -3.68 -3.69 13.45
CA ALA A 26 -5.12 -3.98 13.36
C ALA A 26 -5.64 -4.85 14.51
N ALA A 27 -4.81 -5.72 15.08
CA ALA A 27 -5.19 -6.51 16.26
C ALA A 27 -5.56 -5.65 17.49
N GLY A 28 -5.01 -4.42 17.56
CA GLY A 28 -5.30 -3.47 18.62
C GLY A 28 -6.53 -2.58 18.39
N ILE A 29 -7.19 -2.67 17.22
CA ILE A 29 -8.29 -1.79 16.86
C ILE A 29 -9.63 -2.40 17.25
N THR A 30 -10.41 -1.60 17.97
CA THR A 30 -11.80 -1.90 18.29
C THR A 30 -12.66 -0.66 18.06
N THR A 31 -13.94 -0.84 17.83
CA THR A 31 -14.89 0.29 17.68
C THR A 31 -14.85 1.24 18.87
N ARG A 32 -14.61 0.70 20.06
CA ARG A 32 -14.48 1.50 21.28
C ARG A 32 -13.20 2.35 21.29
N ARG A 33 -12.05 1.77 20.99
CA ARG A 33 -10.78 2.50 20.94
C ARG A 33 -10.77 3.59 19.88
N VAL A 34 -11.32 3.30 18.69
CA VAL A 34 -11.45 4.30 17.61
C VAL A 34 -12.34 5.46 18.07
N ALA A 35 -13.47 5.19 18.71
CA ALA A 35 -14.35 6.22 19.21
C ALA A 35 -13.69 7.06 20.34
N GLU A 36 -13.01 6.42 21.27
CA GLU A 36 -12.27 7.08 22.36
C GLU A 36 -11.17 8.00 21.79
N GLU A 37 -10.37 7.51 20.83
CA GLU A 37 -9.32 8.27 20.15
C GLU A 37 -9.90 9.47 19.35
N ALA A 38 -11.07 9.30 18.74
CA ALA A 38 -11.78 10.37 18.02
C ALA A 38 -12.55 11.34 18.97
N GLY A 39 -12.54 11.12 20.26
CA GLY A 39 -13.35 11.91 21.21
C GLY A 39 -14.85 11.73 20.99
N SER A 40 -15.32 10.53 20.63
CA SER A 40 -16.66 10.24 20.14
C SER A 40 -17.33 9.06 20.86
N ASN A 41 -18.57 8.76 20.48
CA ASN A 41 -19.31 7.60 20.93
C ASN A 41 -19.10 6.42 19.96
N HIS A 42 -18.88 5.21 20.51
CA HIS A 42 -18.71 3.98 19.73
C HIS A 42 -19.89 3.65 18.79
N GLY A 43 -21.11 4.11 19.09
CA GLY A 43 -22.26 3.97 18.20
C GLY A 43 -22.08 4.67 16.86
N LEU A 44 -21.26 5.73 16.78
CA LEU A 44 -20.97 6.41 15.51
C LEU A 44 -20.09 5.60 14.57
N VAL A 45 -19.21 4.74 15.09
CA VAL A 45 -18.43 3.81 14.26
C VAL A 45 -19.39 2.84 13.53
N HIS A 46 -20.36 2.28 14.26
CA HIS A 46 -21.38 1.43 13.64
C HIS A 46 -22.31 2.18 12.69
N TYR A 47 -22.63 3.43 13.01
CA TYR A 47 -23.48 4.26 12.16
C TYR A 47 -22.83 4.58 10.80
N TYR A 48 -21.54 4.95 10.79
CA TYR A 48 -20.84 5.33 9.55
C TYR A 48 -20.30 4.13 8.77
N PHE A 49 -19.83 3.09 9.44
CA PHE A 49 -19.09 1.99 8.82
C PHE A 49 -19.78 0.63 8.94
N GLY A 50 -20.78 0.47 9.79
CA GLY A 50 -21.44 -0.80 10.04
C GLY A 50 -20.61 -1.77 10.87
N SER A 51 -19.33 -1.98 10.53
CA SER A 51 -18.42 -2.87 11.26
C SER A 51 -16.99 -2.29 11.33
N ILE A 52 -16.16 -2.91 12.17
CA ILE A 52 -14.74 -2.54 12.27
C ILE A 52 -13.98 -2.93 11.01
N GLU A 53 -14.35 -4.03 10.37
CA GLU A 53 -13.75 -4.46 9.10
C GLU A 53 -14.04 -3.45 7.98
N GLN A 54 -15.26 -2.95 7.90
CA GLN A 54 -15.59 -1.90 6.92
C GLN A 54 -14.86 -0.60 7.19
N LEU A 55 -14.62 -0.25 8.45
CA LEU A 55 -13.76 0.87 8.80
C LEU A 55 -12.33 0.63 8.29
N LEU A 56 -11.76 -0.57 8.51
CA LEU A 56 -10.41 -0.92 8.05
C LEU A 56 -10.29 -0.88 6.52
N VAL A 57 -11.31 -1.35 5.81
CA VAL A 57 -11.41 -1.23 4.34
C VAL A 57 -11.34 0.24 3.91
N ARG A 58 -12.13 1.12 4.54
CA ARG A 58 -12.11 2.56 4.22
C ARG A 58 -10.77 3.23 4.53
N VAL A 59 -10.08 2.79 5.58
CA VAL A 59 -8.72 3.25 5.87
C VAL A 59 -7.74 2.76 4.81
N LEU A 60 -7.85 1.51 4.37
CA LEU A 60 -7.03 0.95 3.29
C LEU A 60 -7.23 1.74 1.99
N ASP A 61 -8.47 2.05 1.61
CA ASP A 61 -8.79 2.85 0.42
C ASP A 61 -8.07 4.20 0.44
N ARG A 62 -8.18 4.93 1.57
CA ARG A 62 -7.50 6.23 1.74
C ARG A 62 -5.98 6.14 1.62
N PHE A 63 -5.38 5.10 2.18
CA PHE A 63 -3.94 4.85 2.01
C PHE A 63 -3.61 4.55 0.56
N THR A 64 -4.36 3.64 -0.06
CA THR A 64 -4.16 3.22 -1.45
C THR A 64 -4.24 4.41 -2.41
N GLU A 65 -5.26 5.25 -2.31
CA GLU A 65 -5.42 6.45 -3.14
C GLU A 65 -4.21 7.39 -3.04
N ARG A 66 -3.73 7.67 -1.81
CA ARG A 66 -2.57 8.55 -1.59
C ARG A 66 -1.28 7.95 -2.14
N LEU A 67 -1.08 6.64 -1.93
CA LEU A 67 0.14 5.96 -2.35
C LEU A 67 0.18 5.79 -3.87
N ILE A 68 -0.93 5.46 -4.50
CA ILE A 68 -1.06 5.37 -5.97
C ILE A 68 -0.76 6.72 -6.61
N GLU A 69 -1.32 7.80 -6.11
CA GLU A 69 -1.05 9.14 -6.63
C GLU A 69 0.45 9.50 -6.50
N ARG A 70 1.06 9.20 -5.35
CA ARG A 70 2.50 9.40 -5.14
C ARG A 70 3.33 8.55 -6.11
N GLN A 71 2.97 7.31 -6.36
CA GLN A 71 3.65 6.43 -7.31
C GLN A 71 3.51 6.93 -8.75
N ARG A 72 2.33 7.39 -9.17
CA ARG A 72 2.13 7.97 -10.50
C ARG A 72 2.99 9.20 -10.71
N GLN A 73 3.06 10.09 -9.72
CA GLN A 73 3.91 11.27 -9.78
C GLN A 73 5.39 10.89 -9.88
N MET A 74 5.85 9.94 -9.10
CA MET A 74 7.23 9.45 -9.11
C MET A 74 7.59 8.79 -10.44
N TYR A 75 6.73 7.89 -10.96
CA TYR A 75 6.98 7.25 -12.26
C TYR A 75 6.80 8.21 -13.44
N GLY A 76 6.00 9.27 -13.33
CA GLY A 76 5.83 10.32 -14.32
C GLY A 76 6.95 11.35 -14.35
N ALA A 77 7.85 11.38 -13.38
CA ALA A 77 8.97 12.31 -13.32
C ALA A 77 9.93 12.12 -14.51
N ASP A 78 10.50 13.21 -15.02
CA ASP A 78 11.49 13.19 -16.11
C ASP A 78 12.91 12.94 -15.57
N VAL A 79 13.12 11.73 -15.06
CA VAL A 79 14.40 11.25 -14.52
C VAL A 79 14.66 9.82 -15.02
N PRO A 80 15.93 9.31 -14.98
CA PRO A 80 16.24 7.94 -15.32
C PRO A 80 15.38 6.93 -14.55
N PHE A 81 15.08 5.78 -15.15
CA PHE A 81 14.24 4.75 -14.50
C PHE A 81 14.92 4.19 -13.24
N LEU A 82 16.23 4.09 -13.25
CA LEU A 82 17.02 3.68 -12.08
C LEU A 82 16.75 4.57 -10.85
N GLU A 83 16.64 5.89 -11.04
CA GLU A 83 16.31 6.81 -9.95
C GLU A 83 14.88 6.61 -9.45
N ARG A 84 13.92 6.38 -10.36
CA ARG A 84 12.53 6.03 -10.00
C ARG A 84 12.47 4.73 -9.20
N TRP A 85 13.23 3.73 -9.65
CA TRP A 85 13.30 2.45 -8.95
C TRP A 85 13.88 2.60 -7.53
N ARG A 86 14.98 3.37 -7.37
CA ARG A 86 15.54 3.68 -6.04
C ARG A 86 14.52 4.37 -5.13
N THR A 87 13.80 5.34 -5.66
CA THR A 87 12.73 6.03 -4.92
C THR A 87 11.61 5.06 -4.53
N ALA A 88 11.20 4.15 -5.43
CA ALA A 88 10.21 3.13 -5.12
C ALA A 88 10.66 2.21 -3.99
N MET A 89 11.95 1.82 -3.95
CA MET A 89 12.51 1.00 -2.86
C MET A 89 12.51 1.75 -1.51
N CYS A 90 12.78 3.07 -1.51
CA CYS A 90 12.63 3.89 -0.30
C CYS A 90 11.19 3.90 0.22
N TYR A 91 10.19 4.00 -0.69
CA TYR A 91 8.79 3.95 -0.29
C TYR A 91 8.39 2.61 0.34
N LEU A 92 9.00 1.49 -0.07
CA LEU A 92 8.78 0.21 0.60
C LEU A 92 9.22 0.22 2.08
N ASP A 93 10.21 1.04 2.44
CA ASP A 93 10.62 1.19 3.83
C ASP A 93 9.73 2.16 4.63
N GLU A 94 9.19 3.18 3.97
CA GLU A 94 8.36 4.22 4.61
C GLU A 94 6.93 3.76 4.88
N ASP A 95 6.35 2.92 4.01
CA ASP A 95 4.93 2.57 3.99
C ASP A 95 4.54 1.39 4.89
N ARG A 96 5.30 1.11 5.95
CA ARG A 96 5.09 -0.06 6.84
C ARG A 96 3.70 -0.15 7.45
N ALA A 97 3.06 0.99 7.74
CA ALA A 97 1.70 1.01 8.28
C ALA A 97 0.68 0.47 7.28
N TYR A 98 0.77 0.91 6.02
CA TYR A 98 -0.05 0.38 4.91
C TYR A 98 0.18 -1.11 4.71
N GLN A 99 1.45 -1.55 4.67
CA GLN A 99 1.81 -2.95 4.45
C GLN A 99 1.20 -3.86 5.52
N LYS A 100 1.24 -3.47 6.80
CA LYS A 100 0.60 -4.22 7.88
C LYS A 100 -0.91 -4.38 7.65
N ILE A 101 -1.61 -3.28 7.36
CA ILE A 101 -3.04 -3.30 7.09
C ILE A 101 -3.34 -4.20 5.90
N TRP A 102 -2.56 -4.07 4.82
CA TRP A 102 -2.70 -4.87 3.62
C TRP A 102 -2.63 -6.37 3.90
N PHE A 103 -1.58 -6.86 4.56
CA PHE A 103 -1.42 -8.28 4.87
C PHE A 103 -2.43 -8.80 5.88
N GLU A 104 -2.82 -7.99 6.87
CA GLU A 104 -3.86 -8.38 7.82
C GLU A 104 -5.23 -8.52 7.12
N LEU A 105 -5.60 -7.61 6.25
CA LEU A 105 -6.83 -7.71 5.47
C LEU A 105 -6.78 -8.85 4.44
N GLN A 106 -5.64 -9.12 3.82
CA GLN A 106 -5.46 -10.31 2.98
C GLN A 106 -5.75 -11.60 3.77
N SER A 107 -5.17 -11.76 4.94
CA SER A 107 -5.43 -12.92 5.80
C SER A 107 -6.91 -13.07 6.15
N LEU A 108 -7.58 -11.97 6.50
CA LEU A 108 -9.02 -11.97 6.80
C LEU A 108 -9.87 -12.32 5.57
N SER A 109 -9.44 -11.96 4.38
CA SER A 109 -10.19 -12.17 3.14
C SER A 109 -10.33 -13.63 2.73
N TRP A 110 -9.46 -14.51 3.21
CA TRP A 110 -9.49 -15.94 2.84
C TRP A 110 -10.85 -16.60 3.13
N ASN A 111 -11.54 -16.15 4.17
CA ASN A 111 -12.85 -16.66 4.57
C ASN A 111 -14.00 -15.62 4.39
N ARG A 112 -13.73 -14.51 3.67
CA ARG A 112 -14.69 -13.41 3.48
C ARG A 112 -14.70 -12.96 2.02
N PRO A 113 -15.65 -13.47 1.20
CA PRO A 113 -15.71 -13.19 -0.25
C PRO A 113 -15.75 -11.70 -0.60
N GLU A 114 -16.56 -10.91 0.12
CA GLU A 114 -16.72 -9.46 -0.11
C GLU A 114 -15.40 -8.72 0.08
N LEU A 115 -14.66 -9.04 1.16
CA LEU A 115 -13.34 -8.45 1.40
C LEU A 115 -12.33 -8.87 0.34
N ARG A 116 -12.40 -10.11 -0.13
CA ARG A 116 -11.53 -10.62 -1.19
C ARG A 116 -11.75 -9.89 -2.53
N GLU A 117 -13.00 -9.61 -2.89
CA GLU A 117 -13.34 -8.83 -4.09
C GLU A 117 -12.77 -7.42 -3.99
N HIS A 118 -12.90 -6.78 -2.84
CA HIS A 118 -12.35 -5.44 -2.59
C HIS A 118 -10.82 -5.42 -2.70
N LEU A 119 -10.13 -6.37 -2.06
CA LEU A 119 -8.66 -6.47 -2.16
C LEU A 119 -8.19 -6.78 -3.59
N ALA A 120 -8.96 -7.54 -4.37
CA ALA A 120 -8.68 -7.77 -5.78
C ALA A 120 -8.77 -6.48 -6.61
N GLN A 121 -9.68 -5.55 -6.28
CA GLN A 121 -9.74 -4.23 -6.90
C GLN A 121 -8.51 -3.39 -6.55
N VAL A 122 -8.13 -3.32 -5.27
CA VAL A 122 -6.92 -2.61 -4.81
C VAL A 122 -5.67 -3.18 -5.51
N HIS A 123 -5.57 -4.50 -5.63
CA HIS A 123 -4.49 -5.15 -6.38
C HIS A 123 -4.49 -4.73 -7.86
N GLY A 124 -5.67 -4.67 -8.50
CA GLY A 124 -5.83 -4.21 -9.89
C GLY A 124 -5.36 -2.77 -10.07
N ASP A 125 -5.69 -1.88 -9.15
CA ASP A 125 -5.26 -0.48 -9.19
C ASP A 125 -3.74 -0.35 -9.11
N TRP A 126 -3.08 -1.12 -8.25
CA TRP A 126 -1.62 -1.20 -8.18
C TRP A 126 -0.99 -1.78 -9.45
N GLN A 127 -1.58 -2.86 -10.00
CA GLN A 127 -1.11 -3.42 -11.28
C GLN A 127 -1.20 -2.39 -12.40
N GLN A 128 -2.27 -1.60 -12.47
CA GLN A 128 -2.44 -0.57 -13.48
C GLN A 128 -1.31 0.48 -13.41
N VAL A 129 -0.95 0.93 -12.22
CA VAL A 129 0.19 1.87 -12.03
C VAL A 129 1.49 1.28 -12.54
N LEU A 130 1.76 0.01 -12.22
CA LEU A 130 2.95 -0.67 -12.70
C LEU A 130 2.93 -0.90 -14.22
N MET A 131 1.78 -1.24 -14.80
CA MET A 131 1.62 -1.35 -16.26
C MET A 131 1.97 -0.04 -16.97
N GLU A 132 1.44 1.08 -16.49
CA GLU A 132 1.72 2.42 -17.03
C GLU A 132 3.21 2.77 -16.91
N ALA A 133 3.82 2.45 -15.77
CA ALA A 133 5.22 2.73 -15.50
C ALA A 133 6.20 1.88 -16.31
N PHE A 134 5.90 0.59 -16.44
CA PHE A 134 6.84 -0.38 -17.03
C PHE A 134 6.69 -0.59 -18.52
N ALA A 135 5.55 -0.25 -19.14
CA ALA A 135 5.37 -0.39 -20.59
C ALA A 135 6.46 0.32 -21.40
N PRO A 136 6.73 1.64 -21.20
CA PRO A 136 7.78 2.33 -21.94
C PRO A 136 9.19 1.87 -21.57
N VAL A 137 9.38 1.42 -20.33
CA VAL A 137 10.67 0.96 -19.80
C VAL A 137 11.06 -0.38 -20.40
N ARG A 138 10.12 -1.33 -20.47
CA ARG A 138 10.31 -2.65 -21.04
C ARG A 138 10.89 -2.56 -22.46
N ASP A 139 10.27 -1.75 -23.29
CA ASP A 139 10.66 -1.62 -24.70
C ASP A 139 12.03 -0.92 -24.83
N ARG A 140 12.23 0.16 -24.06
CA ARG A 140 13.51 0.90 -24.06
C ARG A 140 14.68 0.05 -23.57
N LEU A 141 14.50 -0.72 -22.50
CA LEU A 141 15.58 -1.54 -21.93
C LEU A 141 15.72 -2.92 -22.60
N GLY A 142 14.94 -3.21 -23.65
CA GLY A 142 14.99 -4.48 -24.37
C GLY A 142 14.64 -5.68 -23.48
N ILE A 143 13.64 -5.53 -22.61
CA ILE A 143 13.17 -6.62 -21.75
C ILE A 143 12.19 -7.48 -22.57
N GLU A 144 12.59 -8.69 -22.94
CA GLU A 144 11.79 -9.58 -23.79
C GLU A 144 10.56 -10.19 -23.08
N MET A 145 10.45 -10.05 -21.75
CA MET A 145 9.33 -10.56 -20.97
C MET A 145 8.01 -9.85 -21.37
N PRO A 146 6.89 -10.57 -21.54
CA PRO A 146 5.57 -9.95 -21.71
C PRO A 146 5.27 -8.98 -20.56
N LEU A 147 4.61 -7.85 -20.87
CA LEU A 147 4.38 -6.79 -19.89
C LEU A 147 3.62 -7.28 -18.64
N ASP A 148 2.57 -8.06 -18.83
CA ASP A 148 1.78 -8.63 -17.73
C ASP A 148 2.63 -9.52 -16.81
N ALA A 149 3.53 -10.32 -17.39
CA ALA A 149 4.46 -11.16 -16.63
C ALA A 149 5.49 -10.32 -15.87
N LEU A 150 6.03 -9.26 -16.51
CA LEU A 150 6.96 -8.33 -15.84
C LEU A 150 6.30 -7.62 -14.66
N VAL A 151 5.09 -7.11 -14.86
CA VAL A 151 4.33 -6.44 -13.79
C VAL A 151 3.99 -7.42 -12.66
N THR A 152 3.58 -8.64 -12.99
CA THR A 152 3.35 -9.70 -11.99
C THR A 152 4.63 -10.01 -11.21
N LEU A 153 5.77 -10.14 -11.90
CA LEU A 153 7.07 -10.36 -11.23
C LEU A 153 7.41 -9.23 -10.27
N VAL A 154 7.30 -7.97 -10.71
CA VAL A 154 7.60 -6.81 -9.88
C VAL A 154 6.67 -6.72 -8.68
N TYR A 155 5.37 -6.95 -8.89
CA TYR A 155 4.37 -6.91 -7.82
C TYR A 155 4.64 -7.99 -6.76
N THR A 156 4.81 -9.25 -7.18
CA THR A 156 5.07 -10.37 -6.26
C THR A 156 6.42 -10.25 -5.56
N PHE A 157 7.43 -9.70 -6.25
CA PHE A 157 8.72 -9.36 -5.63
C PHE A 157 8.54 -8.34 -4.50
N ASN A 158 7.83 -7.24 -4.75
CA ASN A 158 7.57 -6.23 -3.74
C ASN A 158 6.79 -6.80 -2.55
N GLU A 159 5.73 -7.57 -2.78
CA GLU A 159 4.97 -8.23 -1.71
C GLU A 159 5.86 -9.19 -0.88
N GLY A 160 6.71 -9.97 -1.54
CA GLY A 160 7.64 -10.86 -0.86
C GLY A 160 8.60 -10.09 0.05
N VAL A 161 9.27 -9.07 -0.47
CA VAL A 161 10.18 -8.22 0.31
C VAL A 161 9.47 -7.53 1.48
N MET A 162 8.28 -6.98 1.25
CA MET A 162 7.48 -6.34 2.31
C MET A 162 7.14 -7.33 3.44
N LEU A 163 6.64 -8.51 3.08
CA LEU A 163 6.24 -9.53 4.05
C LEU A 163 7.43 -10.03 4.87
N GLU A 164 8.54 -10.35 4.20
CA GLU A 164 9.76 -10.81 4.87
C GLU A 164 10.31 -9.76 5.85
N ARG A 165 10.38 -8.49 5.43
CA ARG A 165 10.81 -7.38 6.30
C ARG A 165 9.87 -7.17 7.50
N LEU A 166 8.57 -7.34 7.34
CA LEU A 166 7.61 -7.31 8.46
C LEU A 166 7.84 -8.46 9.45
N CYS A 167 8.35 -9.60 8.96
CA CYS A 167 8.74 -10.75 9.78
C CYS A 167 10.16 -10.66 10.35
N GLY A 168 10.91 -9.58 10.06
CA GLY A 168 12.30 -9.40 10.48
C GLY A 168 13.30 -10.22 9.67
N ILE A 169 12.94 -10.64 8.46
CA ILE A 169 13.81 -11.39 7.54
C ILE A 169 14.37 -10.41 6.53
N GLU A 170 15.70 -10.25 6.52
CA GLU A 170 16.41 -9.34 5.61
C GLU A 170 17.57 -10.03 4.88
N THR A 171 17.75 -11.34 5.09
CA THR A 171 18.85 -12.10 4.51
C THR A 171 18.77 -12.12 2.99
N GLY A 172 19.81 -11.62 2.32
CA GLY A 172 19.92 -11.58 0.86
C GLY A 172 19.17 -10.43 0.19
N HIS A 173 18.39 -9.62 0.93
CA HIS A 173 17.65 -8.50 0.34
C HIS A 173 18.60 -7.44 -0.20
N HIS A 174 19.64 -7.10 0.56
CA HIS A 174 20.61 -6.09 0.14
C HIS A 174 21.33 -6.50 -1.16
N GLU A 175 21.85 -7.72 -1.20
CA GLU A 175 22.55 -8.26 -2.36
C GLU A 175 21.65 -8.35 -3.60
N LEU A 176 20.36 -8.72 -3.39
CA LEU A 176 19.37 -8.77 -4.47
C LEU A 176 19.07 -7.39 -5.02
N LEU A 177 18.82 -6.41 -4.14
CA LEU A 177 18.52 -5.04 -4.56
C LEU A 177 19.71 -4.40 -5.27
N GLU A 178 20.93 -4.58 -4.77
CA GLU A 178 22.17 -4.13 -5.45
C GLU A 178 22.35 -4.82 -6.82
N TRP A 179 22.01 -6.10 -6.92
CA TRP A 179 22.12 -6.81 -8.20
C TRP A 179 21.12 -6.24 -9.23
N ILE A 180 19.87 -6.01 -8.83
CA ILE A 180 18.84 -5.39 -9.69
C ILE A 180 19.30 -3.99 -10.11
N GLU A 181 19.82 -3.20 -9.19
CA GLU A 181 20.30 -1.84 -9.45
C GLU A 181 21.42 -1.82 -10.48
N ARG A 182 22.44 -2.68 -10.33
CA ARG A 182 23.54 -2.81 -11.30
C ARG A 182 23.02 -3.29 -12.67
N TRP A 183 22.05 -4.19 -12.69
CA TRP A 183 21.46 -4.68 -13.93
C TRP A 183 20.68 -3.55 -14.66
N LEU A 184 19.91 -2.76 -13.95
CA LEU A 184 19.19 -1.60 -14.50
C LEU A 184 20.16 -0.55 -15.05
N GLN A 185 21.21 -0.22 -14.28
CA GLN A 185 22.25 0.74 -14.70
C GLN A 185 22.90 0.32 -16.01
N GLN A 186 23.35 -0.93 -16.11
CA GLN A 186 23.98 -1.46 -17.33
C GLN A 186 23.03 -1.39 -18.55
N ARG A 187 21.74 -1.60 -18.34
CA ARG A 187 20.74 -1.51 -19.39
C ARG A 187 20.47 -0.07 -19.83
N GLU A 188 20.43 0.85 -18.91
CA GLU A 188 20.24 2.28 -19.22
C GLU A 188 21.46 2.89 -19.95
N GLU A 189 22.68 2.46 -19.60
CA GLU A 189 23.92 2.91 -20.27
C GLU A 189 24.06 2.34 -21.70
N ALA A 190 23.35 1.26 -22.04
CA ALA A 190 23.40 0.60 -23.33
C ALA A 190 22.40 1.18 -24.37
N VAL A 191 21.50 2.08 -23.96
CA VAL A 191 20.43 2.69 -24.79
C VAL A 191 20.80 4.12 -25.16
#